data_18395bd2b5d78ce0be780d71092f362b
#
_entry.id   18395bd2b5d78ce0be780d71092f362b
#
_cell.length_a   1.000
_cell.length_b   1.000
_cell.length_c   1.000
_cell.angle_alpha   90.00
_cell.angle_beta   90.00
_cell.angle_gamma   90.00
#
_symmetry.space_group_name_H-M   'P 1'
#
loop_
_entity.id
_entity.type
_entity.pdbx_description
1 polymer ?
#
loop_
_entity_poly.entity_id
_entity_poly.type
_entity_poly.pdbx_seq_one_letter_code
_entity_poly.pdbx_strand_id
1 'polypeptide(L)'
;VELDQMIADGLTEGWTLMRLARTELVILRAGILELDGMPHIPARAVLSEYASIADAFNVDVPFVNALLDGLARRKFRTSEMSAPRKAD
;
A
#
# COMPACT_ATOMS: atom_id res chain seq x y z
N VAL A 1 -2.68 11.80 11.12
CA VAL A 1 -2.31 10.43 10.83
C VAL A 1 -0.82 10.34 10.59
N GLU A 2 -0.22 9.41 11.25
CA GLU A 2 1.21 9.21 11.13
C GLU A 2 1.50 8.28 9.97
N LEU A 3 1.45 8.82 8.77
CA LEU A 3 1.66 8.02 7.57
C LEU A 3 3.02 7.34 7.56
N ASP A 4 4.06 8.07 7.95
CA ASP A 4 5.39 7.51 7.98
C ASP A 4 5.49 6.37 8.99
N GLN A 5 4.80 6.50 10.12
CA GLN A 5 4.79 5.44 11.11
C GLN A 5 4.08 4.20 10.58
N MET A 6 3.00 4.38 9.84
CA MET A 6 2.30 3.26 9.22
C MET A 6 3.19 2.55 8.20
N ILE A 7 3.95 3.31 7.43
CA ILE A 7 4.89 2.73 6.48
C ILE A 7 5.97 1.96 7.24
N ALA A 8 6.52 2.57 8.27
CA ALA A 8 7.55 1.93 9.09
C ALA A 8 7.05 0.62 9.70
N ASP A 9 5.81 0.63 10.19
CA ASP A 9 5.21 -0.57 10.79
C ASP A 9 5.01 -1.67 9.78
N GLY A 10 4.84 -1.31 8.51
CA GLY A 10 4.65 -2.29 7.44
C GLY A 10 5.94 -2.81 6.85
N LEU A 11 7.09 -2.25 7.23
CA LEU A 11 8.37 -2.67 6.68
C LEU A 11 8.83 -3.97 7.30
N THR A 12 9.52 -4.77 6.50
CA THR A 12 10.13 -5.99 7.00
C THR A 12 11.42 -5.67 7.73
N GLU A 13 11.90 -6.65 8.48
CA GLU A 13 13.13 -6.51 9.23
C GLU A 13 14.28 -6.07 8.31
N GLY A 14 15.08 -5.13 8.80
CA GLY A 14 16.22 -4.61 8.05
C GLY A 14 15.91 -3.38 7.22
N TRP A 15 14.64 -3.01 7.09
CA TRP A 15 14.25 -1.80 6.35
C TRP A 15 13.80 -0.72 7.30
N THR A 16 14.12 0.52 6.96
CA THR A 16 13.69 1.69 7.72
C THR A 16 13.25 2.77 6.75
N LEU A 17 12.51 3.74 7.27
CA LEU A 17 12.07 4.89 6.45
C LEU A 17 13.25 5.57 5.80
N MET A 18 14.38 5.65 6.50
CA MET A 18 15.56 6.34 5.98
C MET A 18 16.16 5.66 4.76
N ARG A 19 15.85 4.37 4.56
CA ARG A 19 16.36 3.62 3.42
C ARG A 19 15.46 3.67 2.21
N LEU A 20 14.25 4.20 2.38
CA LEU A 20 13.31 4.31 1.28
C LEU A 20 13.69 5.46 0.38
N ALA A 21 13.60 5.26 -0.93
CA ALA A 21 13.75 6.35 -1.86
C ALA A 21 12.61 7.34 -1.68
N ARG A 22 12.90 8.62 -1.89
CA ARG A 22 11.90 9.66 -1.71
C ARG A 22 10.65 9.40 -2.56
N THR A 23 10.84 8.95 -3.80
CA THR A 23 9.73 8.67 -4.69
C THR A 23 8.85 7.54 -4.15
N GLU A 24 9.49 6.47 -3.64
CA GLU A 24 8.74 5.36 -3.04
C GLU A 24 7.91 5.84 -1.86
N LEU A 25 8.49 6.71 -1.03
CA LEU A 25 7.79 7.21 0.15
C LEU A 25 6.56 8.03 -0.24
N VAL A 26 6.68 8.89 -1.26
CA VAL A 26 5.55 9.68 -1.74
C VAL A 26 4.44 8.77 -2.26
N ILE A 27 4.81 7.77 -3.04
CA ILE A 27 3.84 6.82 -3.61
C ILE A 27 3.11 6.07 -2.49
N LEU A 28 3.85 5.61 -1.49
CA LEU A 28 3.26 4.89 -0.37
C LEU A 28 2.32 5.77 0.44
N ARG A 29 2.71 7.01 0.71
CA ARG A 29 1.85 7.95 1.43
C ARG A 29 0.54 8.18 0.69
N ALA A 30 0.62 8.38 -0.61
CA ALA A 30 -0.57 8.63 -1.42
C ALA A 30 -1.48 7.40 -1.44
N GLY A 31 -0.91 6.21 -1.59
CA GLY A 31 -1.67 4.97 -1.57
C GLY A 31 -2.41 4.75 -0.25
N ILE A 32 -1.74 5.04 0.85
CA ILE A 32 -2.35 4.92 2.17
C ILE A 32 -3.51 5.89 2.32
N LEU A 33 -3.34 7.12 1.86
CA LEU A 33 -4.41 8.11 1.94
C LEU A 33 -5.65 7.66 1.17
N GLU A 34 -5.47 7.02 0.02
CA GLU A 34 -6.62 6.49 -0.72
C GLU A 34 -7.24 5.29 -0.02
N LEU A 35 -6.43 4.38 0.50
CA LEU A 35 -6.96 3.23 1.20
C LEU A 35 -7.76 3.65 2.44
N ASP A 36 -7.27 4.63 3.15
CA ASP A 36 -7.91 5.12 4.38
C ASP A 36 -9.04 6.09 4.08
N GLY A 37 -8.83 7.01 3.15
CA GLY A 37 -9.75 8.13 2.95
C GLY A 37 -10.80 7.93 1.87
N MET A 38 -10.69 6.90 1.06
CA MET A 38 -11.61 6.68 -0.07
C MET A 38 -12.17 5.26 -0.05
N PRO A 39 -12.99 4.94 0.96
CA PRO A 39 -13.50 3.56 1.13
C PRO A 39 -14.41 3.11 0.00
N HIS A 40 -14.96 4.03 -0.78
CA HIS A 40 -15.80 3.68 -1.90
C HIS A 40 -15.02 3.16 -3.12
N ILE A 41 -13.70 3.36 -3.14
CA ILE A 41 -12.86 2.84 -4.20
C ILE A 41 -12.35 1.47 -3.77
N PRO A 42 -12.56 0.41 -4.56
CA PRO A 42 -12.10 -0.92 -4.17
C PRO A 42 -10.60 -0.96 -3.90
N ALA A 43 -10.21 -1.69 -2.86
CA ALA A 43 -8.80 -1.79 -2.50
C ALA A 43 -7.97 -2.32 -3.65
N ARG A 44 -8.48 -3.30 -4.40
CA ARG A 44 -7.73 -3.86 -5.52
C ARG A 44 -7.47 -2.83 -6.61
N ALA A 45 -8.41 -1.89 -6.81
CA ALA A 45 -8.22 -0.82 -7.77
C ALA A 45 -7.12 0.13 -7.29
N VAL A 46 -7.10 0.45 -5.99
CA VAL A 46 -6.05 1.29 -5.42
C VAL A 46 -4.70 0.61 -5.58
N LEU A 47 -4.60 -0.66 -5.23
CA LEU A 47 -3.34 -1.40 -5.33
C LEU A 47 -2.84 -1.45 -6.76
N SER A 48 -3.72 -1.69 -7.72
CA SER A 48 -3.36 -1.74 -9.13
C SER A 48 -2.87 -0.39 -9.62
N GLU A 49 -3.54 0.68 -9.21
CA GLU A 49 -3.16 2.04 -9.59
C GLU A 49 -1.75 2.38 -9.11
N TYR A 50 -1.47 2.09 -7.85
CA TYR A 50 -0.16 2.44 -7.29
C TYR A 50 0.95 1.52 -7.76
N ALA A 51 0.64 0.28 -8.12
CA ALA A 51 1.61 -0.58 -8.79
C ALA A 51 1.99 0.02 -10.15
N SER A 52 1.01 0.53 -10.89
CA SER A 52 1.27 1.18 -12.18
C SER A 52 2.07 2.45 -12.03
N ILE A 53 1.77 3.24 -11.01
CA ILE A 53 2.53 4.46 -10.73
C ILE A 53 3.97 4.11 -10.37
N ALA A 54 4.16 3.11 -9.52
CA ALA A 54 5.49 2.66 -9.15
C ALA A 54 6.29 2.22 -10.37
N ASP A 55 5.65 1.49 -11.27
CA ASP A 55 6.28 1.05 -12.50
C ASP A 55 6.68 2.24 -13.38
N ALA A 56 5.78 3.20 -13.51
CA ALA A 56 6.04 4.40 -14.33
C ALA A 56 7.22 5.22 -13.81
N PHE A 57 7.41 5.23 -12.48
CA PHE A 57 8.52 5.96 -11.86
C PHE A 57 9.73 5.07 -11.63
N ASN A 58 9.67 3.85 -12.12
CA ASN A 58 10.81 2.93 -12.08
C ASN A 58 11.26 2.62 -10.65
N VAL A 59 10.30 2.51 -9.74
CA VAL A 59 10.58 2.10 -8.36
C VAL A 59 10.18 0.63 -8.18
N ASP A 60 10.52 0.08 -7.02
CA ASP A 60 10.31 -1.34 -6.72
C ASP A 60 8.81 -1.65 -6.61
N VAL A 61 8.22 -2.13 -7.71
CA VAL A 61 6.79 -2.43 -7.78
C VAL A 61 6.39 -3.53 -6.78
N PRO A 62 7.10 -4.67 -6.71
CA PRO A 62 6.73 -5.70 -5.74
C PRO A 62 6.75 -5.19 -4.30
N PHE A 63 7.70 -4.36 -3.96
CA PHE A 63 7.79 -3.79 -2.61
C PHE A 63 6.60 -2.88 -2.31
N VAL A 64 6.30 -1.95 -3.21
CA VAL A 64 5.17 -1.02 -3.03
C VAL A 64 3.87 -1.80 -2.91
N ASN A 65 3.68 -2.77 -3.81
CA ASN A 65 2.45 -3.56 -3.81
C ASN A 65 2.31 -4.38 -2.53
N ALA A 66 3.38 -5.03 -2.09
CA ALA A 66 3.34 -5.85 -0.89
C ALA A 66 3.02 -5.02 0.35
N LEU A 67 3.62 -3.84 0.46
CA LEU A 67 3.40 -2.99 1.63
C LEU A 67 1.98 -2.47 1.66
N LEU A 68 1.47 -1.96 0.54
CA LEU A 68 0.10 -1.45 0.48
C LEU A 68 -0.92 -2.57 0.65
N ASP A 69 -0.67 -3.74 0.04
CA ASP A 69 -1.55 -4.89 0.22
C ASP A 69 -1.61 -5.30 1.70
N GLY A 70 -0.46 -5.34 2.36
CA GLY A 70 -0.41 -5.68 3.78
C GLY A 70 -1.19 -4.71 4.64
N LEU A 71 -1.07 -3.41 4.38
CA LEU A 71 -1.82 -2.41 5.13
C LEU A 71 -3.32 -2.50 4.85
N ALA A 72 -3.70 -2.77 3.61
CA ALA A 72 -5.10 -2.95 3.27
C ALA A 72 -5.69 -4.12 4.05
N ARG A 73 -4.98 -5.25 4.10
CA ARG A 73 -5.46 -6.45 4.79
C ARG A 73 -5.51 -6.28 6.30
N ARG A 74 -4.48 -5.64 6.88
CA ARG A 74 -4.35 -5.58 8.33
C ARG A 74 -5.07 -4.40 8.95
N LYS A 75 -5.33 -3.34 8.19
CA LYS A 75 -5.78 -2.11 8.80
C LYS A 75 -6.94 -1.45 8.07
N PHE A 76 -6.77 -1.07 6.81
CA PHE A 76 -7.73 -0.18 6.16
C PHE A 76 -8.90 -0.87 5.48
N ARG A 77 -8.67 -2.05 4.97
CA ARG A 77 -9.67 -2.77 4.20
C ARG A 77 -9.76 -4.22 4.64
N THR A 78 -9.70 -4.42 5.95
CA THR A 78 -9.66 -5.77 6.53
C THR A 78 -10.81 -6.64 6.06
N SER A 79 -12.03 -6.14 6.15
CA SER A 79 -13.20 -6.90 5.74
C SER A 79 -13.22 -7.16 4.24
N GLU A 80 -12.88 -6.15 3.47
CA GLU A 80 -12.87 -6.25 2.01
C GLU A 80 -11.84 -7.28 1.52
N MET A 81 -10.64 -7.21 2.09
CA MET A 81 -9.54 -8.06 1.64
C MET A 81 -9.62 -9.48 2.17
N SER A 82 -10.35 -9.70 3.25
CA SER A 82 -10.48 -11.03 3.83
C SER A 82 -11.73 -11.75 3.35
N ALA A 83 -12.57 -11.09 2.55
CA ALA A 83 -13.76 -11.72 2.01
C ALA A 83 -13.36 -12.93 1.17
N PRO A 84 -14.07 -14.05 1.33
CA PRO A 84 -13.74 -15.24 0.54
C PRO A 84 -13.93 -14.95 -0.93
N ARG A 85 -13.04 -15.48 -1.74
CA ARG A 85 -13.20 -15.42 -3.17
C ARG A 85 -14.46 -16.13 -3.55
N LYS A 86 -15.22 -15.54 -4.46
CA LYS A 86 -16.33 -16.27 -5.02
C LYS A 86 -15.77 -17.49 -5.71
N ALA A 87 -16.32 -18.62 -5.35
CA ALA A 87 -16.02 -19.85 -6.07
C ALA A 87 -16.73 -19.76 -7.41
N ASP A 88 -15.95 -19.72 -8.41
CA ASP A 88 -16.49 -19.65 -9.77
C ASP A 88 -16.46 -21.01 -10.39
#